data_2795afb19e57026c156d0f166ff3f2ca
#
_entry.id   2795afb19e57026c156d0f166ff3f2ca
#
_cell.length_a   1.000
_cell.length_b   1.000
_cell.length_c   1.000
_cell.angle_alpha   90.00
_cell.angle_beta   90.00
_cell.angle_gamma   90.00
#
_symmetry.space_group_name_H-M   'P 1'
#
loop_
_entity.id
_entity.type
_entity.pdbx_description
1 polymer ?
#
loop_
_entity_poly.entity_id
_entity_poly.type
_entity_poly.pdbx_seq_one_letter_code
_entity_poly.pdbx_strand_id
1 'polypeptide(L)'
;MAPLMINGNKLKHKVTVVGSGNWGTAIAKIVAENAAEKNHLFEEQVEMWVFEEKVEVPQTSKHYNPQDPLCNGPQNLTEIINKFNENIKYLPGISLPKNLHANPSLEESVRDATIIIFNVPHQFIIRICDQLQGKVLPYARGISCIKGVDVGENGISLFSETISKKLGIYCGALSGANIASEVAKELWCETTIGYNPPFMDSKAPTPAQGSPRMSPVEDVSFDHKDISGNFSGVKLRPLPSDYPPIDHALLRTLFHRPYFHVRVVNDVAGVALGGALKNIVAVAAGFIDGIGWGDNAKAAIMRVGLLEMVKFGKQFFGNTIDTKTFTEESAGVADLITSCSGGRNYRCAKLSVERGAPIEEIEKQELNGQKLQGTLTAYEVNKFLKKEGVEHEYPLFTAVHRVLEGKMKVEDIPRFIE
;
A
#
# COMPACT_ATOMS: atom_id res chain seq x y z
N MET A 1 0.59 -21.52 -48.19
CA MET A 1 1.61 -20.67 -47.51
C MET A 1 1.26 -20.65 -46.05
N ALA A 2 2.03 -21.35 -45.22
CA ALA A 2 1.85 -21.32 -43.77
C ALA A 2 2.30 -19.93 -43.21
N PRO A 3 1.61 -19.37 -42.22
CA PRO A 3 2.06 -18.12 -41.61
C PRO A 3 3.36 -18.36 -40.85
N LEU A 4 4.36 -17.54 -41.15
CA LEU A 4 5.61 -17.47 -40.41
C LEU A 4 5.27 -17.13 -38.95
N MET A 5 5.41 -18.09 -38.06
CA MET A 5 5.46 -17.86 -36.62
C MET A 5 6.76 -17.10 -36.33
N ILE A 6 6.69 -15.83 -36.13
CA ILE A 6 7.76 -15.05 -35.51
C ILE A 6 7.72 -15.40 -34.01
N ASN A 7 8.53 -16.36 -33.62
CA ASN A 7 8.86 -16.61 -32.20
C ASN A 7 9.76 -15.46 -31.72
N GLY A 8 9.20 -14.26 -31.47
CA GLY A 8 9.82 -13.25 -30.67
C GLY A 8 9.74 -13.70 -29.22
N ASN A 9 10.86 -14.00 -28.56
CA ASN A 9 10.91 -14.17 -27.12
C ASN A 9 10.37 -12.89 -26.47
N LYS A 10 9.17 -12.96 -25.88
CA LYS A 10 8.63 -11.84 -25.10
C LYS A 10 9.55 -11.61 -23.91
N LEU A 11 9.82 -10.34 -23.61
CA LEU A 11 10.54 -9.93 -22.40
C LEU A 11 9.70 -10.27 -21.17
N LYS A 12 10.37 -10.52 -20.06
CA LYS A 12 9.73 -10.83 -18.78
C LYS A 12 9.75 -9.62 -17.87
N HIS A 13 8.72 -9.48 -17.03
CA HIS A 13 8.70 -8.42 -16.06
C HIS A 13 9.64 -8.71 -14.89
N LYS A 14 10.51 -7.77 -14.56
CA LYS A 14 11.27 -7.78 -13.32
C LYS A 14 10.47 -7.06 -12.23
N VAL A 15 10.31 -7.72 -11.08
CA VAL A 15 9.53 -7.23 -9.94
C VAL A 15 10.45 -6.85 -8.80
N THR A 16 10.22 -5.67 -8.22
CA THR A 16 10.93 -5.20 -7.04
C THR A 16 9.95 -4.75 -5.96
N VAL A 17 10.20 -5.15 -4.72
CA VAL A 17 9.47 -4.69 -3.53
C VAL A 17 10.36 -3.71 -2.76
N VAL A 18 9.93 -2.47 -2.65
CA VAL A 18 10.63 -1.41 -1.93
C VAL A 18 10.10 -1.34 -0.50
N GLY A 19 10.87 -1.91 0.45
CA GLY A 19 10.53 -1.96 1.87
C GLY A 19 10.29 -3.38 2.39
N SER A 20 10.91 -3.69 3.52
CA SER A 20 11.03 -5.02 4.14
C SER A 20 10.38 -5.11 5.53
N GLY A 21 9.45 -4.21 5.87
CA GLY A 21 8.64 -4.36 7.08
C GLY A 21 7.74 -5.61 7.03
N ASN A 22 6.91 -5.84 8.05
CA ASN A 22 6.02 -7.00 8.11
C ASN A 22 5.22 -7.19 6.80
N TRP A 23 4.52 -6.13 6.35
CA TRP A 23 3.70 -6.20 5.15
C TRP A 23 4.53 -6.31 3.87
N GLY A 24 5.64 -5.54 3.78
CA GLY A 24 6.54 -5.61 2.64
C GLY A 24 7.12 -7.01 2.45
N THR A 25 7.53 -7.68 3.54
CA THR A 25 8.04 -9.06 3.50
C THR A 25 6.95 -10.06 3.13
N ALA A 26 5.71 -9.89 3.62
CA ALA A 26 4.59 -10.77 3.25
C ALA A 26 4.24 -10.67 1.76
N ILE A 27 4.18 -9.45 1.21
CA ILE A 27 3.97 -9.22 -0.22
C ILE A 27 5.14 -9.74 -1.05
N ALA A 28 6.39 -9.53 -0.60
CA ALA A 28 7.57 -10.05 -1.29
C ALA A 28 7.55 -11.58 -1.39
N LYS A 29 7.11 -12.29 -0.34
CA LYS A 29 6.88 -13.74 -0.37
C LYS A 29 5.90 -14.12 -1.48
N ILE A 30 4.70 -13.50 -1.49
CA ILE A 30 3.65 -13.79 -2.47
C ILE A 30 4.13 -13.56 -3.91
N VAL A 31 4.73 -12.41 -4.20
CA VAL A 31 5.15 -12.09 -5.56
C VAL A 31 6.33 -12.93 -6.01
N ALA A 32 7.23 -13.33 -5.10
CA ALA A 32 8.34 -14.22 -5.42
C ALA A 32 7.86 -15.65 -5.74
N GLU A 33 6.90 -16.18 -4.97
CA GLU A 33 6.26 -17.47 -5.26
C GLU A 33 5.60 -17.45 -6.66
N ASN A 34 4.82 -16.40 -6.95
CA ASN A 34 4.15 -16.27 -8.24
C ASN A 34 5.13 -16.05 -9.40
N ALA A 35 6.21 -15.28 -9.20
CA ALA A 35 7.23 -15.07 -10.22
C ALA A 35 7.92 -16.39 -10.61
N ALA A 36 8.26 -17.23 -9.64
CA ALA A 36 8.83 -18.55 -9.89
C ALA A 36 7.85 -19.48 -10.64
N GLU A 37 6.56 -19.51 -10.24
CA GLU A 37 5.54 -20.32 -10.87
C GLU A 37 5.17 -19.82 -12.29
N LYS A 38 5.22 -18.52 -12.53
CA LYS A 38 4.84 -17.87 -13.79
C LYS A 38 6.06 -17.31 -14.52
N ASN A 39 7.13 -18.06 -14.56
CA ASN A 39 8.42 -17.65 -15.12
C ASN A 39 8.40 -17.34 -16.63
N HIS A 40 7.29 -17.56 -17.32
CA HIS A 40 7.07 -17.09 -18.70
C HIS A 40 6.62 -15.63 -18.79
N LEU A 41 6.12 -15.03 -17.67
CA LEU A 41 5.69 -13.64 -17.57
C LEU A 41 6.67 -12.79 -16.76
N PHE A 42 7.28 -13.38 -15.74
CA PHE A 42 8.14 -12.69 -14.77
C PHE A 42 9.56 -13.28 -14.77
N GLU A 43 10.54 -12.45 -14.48
CA GLU A 43 11.85 -12.93 -14.07
C GLU A 43 11.70 -13.69 -12.76
N GLU A 44 12.43 -14.81 -12.62
CA GLU A 44 12.29 -15.66 -11.44
C GLU A 44 12.72 -14.94 -10.17
N GLN A 45 13.85 -14.20 -10.21
CA GLN A 45 14.37 -13.46 -9.09
C GLN A 45 13.53 -12.22 -8.81
N VAL A 46 13.08 -12.05 -7.57
CA VAL A 46 12.41 -10.86 -7.07
C VAL A 46 13.34 -10.13 -6.11
N GLU A 47 13.55 -8.84 -6.35
CA GLU A 47 14.33 -7.99 -5.46
C GLU A 47 13.45 -7.42 -4.34
N MET A 48 13.96 -7.44 -3.11
CA MET A 48 13.36 -6.73 -1.98
C MET A 48 14.39 -5.75 -1.42
N TRP A 49 14.13 -4.45 -1.58
CA TRP A 49 14.96 -3.46 -0.90
C TRP A 49 14.73 -3.50 0.60
N VAL A 50 15.81 -3.67 1.32
CA VAL A 50 15.86 -3.71 2.79
C VAL A 50 16.66 -2.53 3.28
N PHE A 51 16.05 -1.67 4.11
CA PHE A 51 16.83 -0.68 4.84
C PHE A 51 17.80 -1.43 5.76
N GLU A 52 19.11 -1.27 5.49
CA GLU A 52 20.11 -2.05 6.18
C GLU A 52 20.24 -1.64 7.65
N GLU A 53 20.19 -2.63 8.51
CA GLU A 53 20.35 -2.48 9.95
C GLU A 53 21.03 -3.70 10.56
N LYS A 54 21.62 -3.49 11.72
CA LYS A 54 22.27 -4.59 12.47
C LYS A 54 21.24 -5.27 13.38
N VAL A 55 21.13 -6.59 13.25
CA VAL A 55 20.17 -7.42 13.99
C VAL A 55 20.88 -8.65 14.54
N GLU A 56 20.56 -9.04 15.75
CA GLU A 56 21.05 -10.29 16.35
C GLU A 56 20.06 -11.43 16.06
N VAL A 57 20.58 -12.60 15.72
CA VAL A 57 19.77 -13.81 15.60
C VAL A 57 19.40 -14.27 17.01
N PRO A 58 18.11 -14.27 17.39
CA PRO A 58 17.72 -14.68 18.74
C PRO A 58 18.09 -16.13 19.02
N GLN A 59 18.52 -16.42 20.23
CA GLN A 59 18.84 -17.82 20.65
C GLN A 59 17.63 -18.77 20.52
N THR A 60 16.41 -18.21 20.55
CA THR A 60 15.16 -18.96 20.33
C THR A 60 14.85 -19.22 18.85
N SER A 61 15.61 -18.63 17.93
CA SER A 61 15.43 -18.85 16.50
C SER A 61 15.86 -20.28 16.11
N LYS A 62 15.09 -20.89 15.21
CA LYS A 62 15.46 -22.21 14.62
C LYS A 62 16.79 -22.15 13.83
N HIS A 63 17.26 -20.95 13.48
CA HIS A 63 18.50 -20.72 12.74
C HIS A 63 19.70 -20.45 13.66
N TYR A 64 19.48 -20.34 14.98
CA TYR A 64 20.56 -20.05 15.90
C TYR A 64 21.57 -21.19 15.95
N ASN A 65 22.81 -20.90 15.62
CA ASN A 65 23.94 -21.78 15.74
C ASN A 65 25.16 -20.97 16.25
N PRO A 66 25.69 -21.24 17.46
CA PRO A 66 26.82 -20.51 18.02
C PRO A 66 28.08 -20.56 17.14
N GLN A 67 28.22 -21.55 16.26
CA GLN A 67 29.35 -21.68 15.34
C GLN A 67 29.15 -20.92 14.03
N ASP A 68 27.93 -20.42 13.75
CA ASP A 68 27.66 -19.63 12.56
C ASP A 68 28.04 -18.16 12.79
N PRO A 69 28.91 -17.56 11.95
CA PRO A 69 29.30 -16.16 12.09
C PRO A 69 28.11 -15.19 12.14
N LEU A 70 27.00 -15.50 11.46
CA LEU A 70 25.78 -14.67 11.49
C LEU A 70 25.02 -14.72 12.83
N CYS A 71 25.34 -15.67 13.70
CA CYS A 71 24.77 -15.77 15.05
C CYS A 71 25.69 -15.16 16.13
N ASN A 72 26.83 -14.59 15.73
CA ASN A 72 27.82 -14.03 16.64
C ASN A 72 27.68 -12.49 16.72
N GLY A 73 26.67 -12.01 17.48
CA GLY A 73 26.36 -10.58 17.63
C GLY A 73 25.60 -9.99 16.46
N PRO A 74 25.45 -8.63 16.44
CA PRO A 74 24.65 -7.94 15.43
C PRO A 74 25.24 -8.05 14.02
N GLN A 75 24.45 -8.56 13.07
CA GLN A 75 24.81 -8.75 11.66
C GLN A 75 23.86 -7.97 10.75
N ASN A 76 24.22 -7.77 9.49
CA ASN A 76 23.39 -7.14 8.49
C ASN A 76 22.10 -7.94 8.28
N LEU A 77 20.96 -7.25 8.32
CA LEU A 77 19.66 -7.90 8.14
C LEU A 77 19.55 -8.56 6.76
N THR A 78 20.12 -7.96 5.72
CA THR A 78 20.12 -8.52 4.36
C THR A 78 20.88 -9.84 4.27
N GLU A 79 22.04 -9.95 4.93
CA GLU A 79 22.83 -11.19 4.97
C GLU A 79 22.07 -12.31 5.68
N ILE A 80 21.40 -11.97 6.80
CA ILE A 80 20.56 -12.91 7.55
C ILE A 80 19.40 -13.40 6.68
N ILE A 81 18.67 -12.48 6.02
CA ILE A 81 17.53 -12.84 5.16
C ILE A 81 17.99 -13.75 4.01
N ASN A 82 19.05 -13.38 3.31
CA ASN A 82 19.54 -14.13 2.16
C ASN A 82 20.07 -15.51 2.53
N LYS A 83 20.68 -15.65 3.71
CA LYS A 83 21.20 -16.94 4.15
C LYS A 83 20.12 -17.87 4.70
N PHE A 84 19.23 -17.33 5.54
CA PHE A 84 18.23 -18.14 6.23
C PHE A 84 16.88 -18.20 5.51
N ASN A 85 16.70 -17.40 4.49
CA ASN A 85 15.39 -17.20 3.83
C ASN A 85 14.29 -16.89 4.87
N GLU A 86 14.59 -15.99 5.80
CA GLU A 86 13.68 -15.55 6.84
C GLU A 86 14.00 -14.11 7.28
N ASN A 87 12.98 -13.26 7.37
CA ASN A 87 13.12 -11.95 7.98
C ASN A 87 12.85 -12.06 9.49
N ILE A 88 13.90 -12.39 10.24
CA ILE A 88 13.80 -12.67 11.67
C ILE A 88 13.34 -11.50 12.52
N LYS A 89 13.48 -10.27 12.02
CA LYS A 89 13.08 -9.04 12.72
C LYS A 89 11.63 -8.70 12.53
N TYR A 90 11.17 -8.68 11.28
CA TYR A 90 9.86 -8.15 10.92
C TYR A 90 8.81 -9.22 10.67
N LEU A 91 9.23 -10.44 10.32
CA LEU A 91 8.31 -11.56 10.04
C LEU A 91 8.91 -12.89 10.49
N PRO A 92 9.23 -13.03 11.82
CA PRO A 92 9.89 -14.22 12.34
C PRO A 92 9.03 -15.47 12.17
N GLY A 93 9.68 -16.61 11.94
CA GLY A 93 9.05 -17.92 11.80
C GLY A 93 8.48 -18.21 10.41
N ILE A 94 8.56 -17.28 9.47
CA ILE A 94 8.06 -17.43 8.10
C ILE A 94 9.22 -17.68 7.14
N SER A 95 9.17 -18.82 6.45
CA SER A 95 10.13 -19.14 5.38
C SER A 95 9.82 -18.33 4.13
N LEU A 96 10.82 -17.69 3.56
CA LEU A 96 10.75 -16.93 2.33
C LEU A 96 11.22 -17.77 1.14
N PRO A 97 10.69 -17.54 -0.07
CA PRO A 97 11.15 -18.21 -1.28
C PRO A 97 12.62 -17.94 -1.56
N LYS A 98 13.35 -18.93 -2.07
CA LYS A 98 14.80 -18.82 -2.37
C LYS A 98 15.10 -17.82 -3.50
N ASN A 99 14.13 -17.53 -4.35
CA ASN A 99 14.24 -16.54 -5.42
C ASN A 99 13.94 -15.10 -4.96
N LEU A 100 13.67 -14.89 -3.68
CA LEU A 100 13.56 -13.57 -3.07
C LEU A 100 14.95 -13.14 -2.57
N HIS A 101 15.49 -12.06 -3.15
CA HIS A 101 16.79 -11.51 -2.80
C HIS A 101 16.63 -10.21 -1.99
N ALA A 102 17.20 -10.19 -0.79
CA ALA A 102 17.26 -8.99 0.05
C ALA A 102 18.47 -8.14 -0.34
N ASN A 103 18.22 -6.90 -0.77
CA ASN A 103 19.22 -5.99 -1.29
C ASN A 103 19.25 -4.69 -0.46
N PRO A 104 20.41 -4.28 0.09
CA PRO A 104 20.53 -3.04 0.85
C PRO A 104 20.57 -1.79 -0.03
N SER A 105 20.90 -1.93 -1.31
CA SER A 105 20.96 -0.82 -2.26
C SER A 105 19.61 -0.54 -2.89
N LEU A 106 19.03 0.63 -2.60
CA LEU A 106 17.74 1.03 -3.17
C LEU A 106 17.81 1.14 -4.70
N GLU A 107 18.88 1.76 -5.23
CA GLU A 107 19.05 1.95 -6.67
C GLU A 107 19.24 0.62 -7.41
N GLU A 108 20.02 -0.31 -6.85
CA GLU A 108 20.23 -1.62 -7.47
C GLU A 108 18.97 -2.47 -7.44
N SER A 109 18.21 -2.39 -6.37
CA SER A 109 16.95 -3.14 -6.25
C SER A 109 15.93 -2.79 -7.35
N VAL A 110 15.88 -1.52 -7.77
CA VAL A 110 14.93 -1.07 -8.80
C VAL A 110 15.52 -1.06 -10.22
N ARG A 111 16.81 -1.37 -10.37
CA ARG A 111 17.46 -1.42 -11.67
C ARG A 111 16.75 -2.41 -12.59
N ASP A 112 16.30 -1.93 -13.74
CA ASP A 112 15.57 -2.68 -14.76
C ASP A 112 14.21 -3.25 -14.31
N ALA A 113 13.70 -2.82 -13.14
CA ALA A 113 12.38 -3.23 -12.67
C ALA A 113 11.28 -2.58 -13.52
N THR A 114 10.37 -3.39 -14.04
CA THR A 114 9.19 -2.93 -14.77
C THR A 114 7.97 -2.82 -13.86
N ILE A 115 7.96 -3.54 -12.72
CA ILE A 115 6.92 -3.44 -11.68
C ILE A 115 7.60 -3.17 -10.34
N ILE A 116 7.22 -2.07 -9.69
CA ILE A 116 7.79 -1.65 -8.40
C ILE A 116 6.66 -1.53 -7.37
N ILE A 117 6.80 -2.26 -6.26
CA ILE A 117 5.79 -2.32 -5.20
C ILE A 117 6.33 -1.56 -3.99
N PHE A 118 5.66 -0.47 -3.59
CA PHE A 118 6.10 0.41 -2.51
C PHE A 118 5.44 0.05 -1.19
N ASN A 119 6.24 -0.37 -0.21
CA ASN A 119 5.81 -0.84 1.13
C ASN A 119 6.55 -0.16 2.27
N VAL A 120 6.86 1.11 2.13
CA VAL A 120 7.56 1.88 3.15
C VAL A 120 6.59 2.67 4.02
N PRO A 121 6.94 3.03 5.27
CA PRO A 121 6.15 3.97 6.04
C PRO A 121 6.04 5.31 5.29
N HIS A 122 4.85 5.92 5.33
CA HIS A 122 4.52 7.09 4.49
C HIS A 122 5.50 8.26 4.67
N GLN A 123 6.01 8.48 5.89
CA GLN A 123 6.96 9.57 6.17
C GLN A 123 8.28 9.46 5.38
N PHE A 124 8.61 8.31 4.82
CA PHE A 124 9.85 8.10 4.07
C PHE A 124 9.67 8.13 2.55
N ILE A 125 8.42 8.07 2.05
CA ILE A 125 8.18 7.87 0.60
C ILE A 125 8.72 9.01 -0.24
N ILE A 126 8.61 10.25 0.22
CA ILE A 126 9.11 11.42 -0.50
C ILE A 126 10.63 11.29 -0.71
N ARG A 127 11.36 11.01 0.37
CA ARG A 127 12.82 10.84 0.33
C ARG A 127 13.25 9.67 -0.55
N ILE A 128 12.50 8.56 -0.51
CA ILE A 128 12.77 7.39 -1.35
C ILE A 128 12.54 7.73 -2.81
N CYS A 129 11.45 8.41 -3.16
CA CYS A 129 11.22 8.85 -4.53
C CYS A 129 12.31 9.83 -5.01
N ASP A 130 12.77 10.75 -4.16
CA ASP A 130 13.85 11.68 -4.51
C ASP A 130 15.17 10.93 -4.85
N GLN A 131 15.48 9.85 -4.12
CA GLN A 131 16.64 9.02 -4.42
C GLN A 131 16.48 8.21 -5.73
N LEU A 132 15.23 7.85 -6.07
CA LEU A 132 14.92 7.04 -7.24
C LEU A 132 14.69 7.84 -8.52
N GLN A 133 14.67 9.18 -8.47
CA GLN A 133 14.50 10.03 -9.65
C GLN A 133 15.57 9.72 -10.70
N GLY A 134 15.11 9.39 -11.92
CA GLY A 134 15.99 9.03 -13.02
C GLY A 134 16.69 7.67 -12.90
N LYS A 135 16.37 6.88 -11.87
CA LYS A 135 16.94 5.54 -11.64
C LYS A 135 15.98 4.40 -11.99
N VAL A 136 14.69 4.69 -12.09
CA VAL A 136 13.68 3.74 -12.52
C VAL A 136 13.50 3.79 -14.05
N LEU A 137 13.06 2.68 -14.62
CA LEU A 137 12.72 2.67 -16.04
C LEU A 137 11.55 3.63 -16.30
N PRO A 138 11.60 4.45 -17.34
CA PRO A 138 10.58 5.46 -17.62
C PRO A 138 9.21 4.86 -17.96
N TYR A 139 9.17 3.57 -18.30
CA TYR A 139 7.96 2.77 -18.54
C TYR A 139 7.64 1.80 -17.41
N ALA A 140 8.32 1.87 -16.28
CA ALA A 140 7.94 1.09 -15.10
C ALA A 140 6.54 1.47 -14.61
N ARG A 141 5.90 0.54 -13.89
CA ARG A 141 4.60 0.76 -13.22
C ARG A 141 4.74 0.46 -11.74
N GLY A 142 4.15 1.35 -10.94
CA GLY A 142 4.17 1.25 -9.49
C GLY A 142 2.86 0.68 -8.92
N ILE A 143 2.96 0.02 -7.78
CA ILE A 143 1.83 -0.31 -6.90
C ILE A 143 2.17 0.18 -5.50
N SER A 144 1.39 1.12 -4.98
CA SER A 144 1.55 1.61 -3.61
C SER A 144 0.72 0.79 -2.65
N CYS A 145 1.38 0.20 -1.65
CA CYS A 145 0.73 -0.44 -0.50
C CYS A 145 0.74 0.49 0.74
N ILE A 146 1.06 1.77 0.54
CA ILE A 146 1.19 2.76 1.60
C ILE A 146 -0.19 3.28 1.96
N LYS A 147 -0.58 3.14 3.23
CA LYS A 147 -1.84 3.64 3.77
C LYS A 147 -1.64 5.04 4.34
N GLY A 148 -2.50 5.98 3.96
CA GLY A 148 -2.45 7.36 4.41
C GLY A 148 -2.74 8.33 3.27
N VAL A 149 -2.76 9.61 3.62
CA VAL A 149 -2.93 10.74 2.70
C VAL A 149 -1.77 11.72 2.92
N ASP A 150 -1.44 12.48 1.90
CA ASP A 150 -0.46 13.55 1.97
C ASP A 150 -1.18 14.90 1.93
N VAL A 151 -1.10 15.68 3.00
CA VAL A 151 -1.75 16.99 3.11
C VAL A 151 -0.71 18.09 2.99
N GLY A 152 -0.63 18.67 1.80
CA GLY A 152 0.27 19.76 1.49
C GLY A 152 -0.43 21.12 1.36
N GLU A 153 0.34 22.13 0.94
CA GLU A 153 -0.19 23.47 0.66
C GLU A 153 -1.21 23.47 -0.48
N ASN A 154 -1.07 22.57 -1.44
CA ASN A 154 -1.92 22.45 -2.62
C ASN A 154 -3.16 21.56 -2.42
N GLY A 155 -3.43 21.11 -1.20
CA GLY A 155 -4.57 20.26 -0.88
C GLY A 155 -4.15 18.88 -0.39
N ILE A 156 -5.01 17.89 -0.63
CA ILE A 156 -4.80 16.50 -0.26
C ILE A 156 -4.45 15.66 -1.50
N SER A 157 -3.47 14.78 -1.36
CA SER A 157 -3.08 13.83 -2.41
C SER A 157 -2.87 12.43 -1.83
N LEU A 158 -2.85 11.44 -2.70
CA LEU A 158 -2.56 10.05 -2.33
C LEU A 158 -1.09 9.72 -2.64
N PHE A 159 -0.52 8.79 -1.89
CA PHE A 159 0.87 8.40 -2.09
C PHE A 159 1.13 7.77 -3.46
N SER A 160 0.13 7.11 -4.07
CA SER A 160 0.23 6.67 -5.47
C SER A 160 0.45 7.85 -6.43
N GLU A 161 -0.21 8.98 -6.21
CA GLU A 161 0.02 10.19 -7.02
C GLU A 161 1.37 10.85 -6.74
N THR A 162 1.77 10.92 -5.46
CA THR A 162 3.07 11.45 -5.08
C THR A 162 4.20 10.66 -5.75
N ILE A 163 4.08 9.31 -5.76
CA ILE A 163 5.01 8.42 -6.47
C ILE A 163 4.99 8.72 -7.98
N SER A 164 3.79 8.79 -8.58
CA SER A 164 3.65 9.07 -10.01
C SER A 164 4.30 10.40 -10.42
N LYS A 165 4.03 11.47 -9.67
CA LYS A 165 4.58 12.81 -9.93
C LYS A 165 6.09 12.86 -9.77
N LYS A 166 6.64 12.21 -8.74
CA LYS A 166 8.08 12.25 -8.46
C LYS A 166 8.90 11.37 -9.40
N LEU A 167 8.40 10.22 -9.78
CA LEU A 167 9.15 9.24 -10.59
C LEU A 167 8.78 9.28 -12.08
N GLY A 168 7.73 9.98 -12.48
CA GLY A 168 7.27 10.00 -13.86
C GLY A 168 6.69 8.67 -14.36
N ILE A 169 6.18 7.82 -13.45
CA ILE A 169 5.59 6.52 -13.76
C ILE A 169 4.14 6.46 -13.31
N TYR A 170 3.33 5.58 -13.90
CA TYR A 170 2.00 5.30 -13.38
C TYR A 170 2.07 4.45 -12.11
N CYS A 171 1.27 4.79 -11.11
CA CYS A 171 1.21 4.05 -9.85
C CYS A 171 -0.23 3.79 -9.42
N GLY A 172 -0.58 2.52 -9.27
CA GLY A 172 -1.82 2.05 -8.65
C GLY A 172 -1.71 1.95 -7.12
N ALA A 173 -2.75 1.40 -6.49
CA ALA A 173 -2.79 1.19 -5.05
C ALA A 173 -3.24 -0.23 -4.70
N LEU A 174 -2.73 -0.79 -3.60
CA LEU A 174 -3.18 -2.05 -3.03
C LEU A 174 -3.59 -1.83 -1.58
N SER A 175 -4.80 -2.24 -1.24
CA SER A 175 -5.32 -2.21 0.14
C SER A 175 -6.33 -3.32 0.37
N GLY A 176 -6.51 -3.72 1.62
CA GLY A 176 -7.49 -4.73 2.01
C GLY A 176 -7.36 -5.13 3.48
N ALA A 177 -8.25 -6.02 3.91
CA ALA A 177 -8.22 -6.64 5.23
C ALA A 177 -7.04 -7.63 5.33
N ASN A 178 -5.83 -7.09 5.47
CA ASN A 178 -4.59 -7.86 5.34
C ASN A 178 -3.69 -7.67 6.57
N ILE A 179 -3.82 -8.55 7.54
CA ILE A 179 -2.90 -8.64 8.68
C ILE A 179 -1.67 -9.41 8.21
N ALA A 180 -0.52 -8.75 8.16
CA ALA A 180 0.71 -9.28 7.55
C ALA A 180 1.12 -10.66 8.07
N SER A 181 1.00 -10.90 9.39
CA SER A 181 1.33 -12.19 10.00
C SER A 181 0.36 -13.31 9.64
N GLU A 182 -0.90 -13.00 9.37
CA GLU A 182 -1.91 -13.96 8.93
C GLU A 182 -1.69 -14.32 7.46
N VAL A 183 -1.49 -13.32 6.62
CA VAL A 183 -1.17 -13.51 5.20
C VAL A 183 0.10 -14.35 5.03
N ALA A 184 1.15 -14.05 5.80
CA ALA A 184 2.41 -14.79 5.74
C ALA A 184 2.30 -16.24 6.21
N LYS A 185 1.34 -16.54 7.11
CA LYS A 185 0.98 -17.90 7.53
C LYS A 185 0.02 -18.60 6.57
N GLU A 186 -0.28 -17.98 5.44
CA GLU A 186 -1.17 -18.50 4.41
C GLU A 186 -2.62 -18.71 4.89
N LEU A 187 -3.05 -17.92 5.89
CA LEU A 187 -4.45 -17.88 6.28
C LEU A 187 -5.25 -17.14 5.20
N TRP A 188 -6.46 -17.65 4.93
CA TRP A 188 -7.28 -17.10 3.86
C TRP A 188 -7.64 -15.64 4.10
N CYS A 189 -7.43 -14.81 3.09
CA CYS A 189 -7.79 -13.41 3.07
C CYS A 189 -7.97 -12.90 1.63
N GLU A 190 -8.42 -11.67 1.50
CA GLU A 190 -8.60 -11.02 0.22
C GLU A 190 -8.05 -9.60 0.23
N THR A 191 -7.71 -9.09 -0.96
CA THR A 191 -7.22 -7.73 -1.15
C THR A 191 -7.80 -7.11 -2.42
N THR A 192 -7.76 -5.79 -2.50
CA THR A 192 -8.14 -5.05 -3.70
C THR A 192 -6.96 -4.26 -4.24
N ILE A 193 -6.73 -4.36 -5.54
CA ILE A 193 -5.77 -3.52 -6.26
C ILE A 193 -6.58 -2.51 -7.08
N GLY A 194 -6.35 -1.23 -6.84
CA GLY A 194 -6.81 -0.15 -7.69
C GLY A 194 -5.78 0.11 -8.79
N TYR A 195 -6.11 -0.21 -10.02
CA TYR A 195 -5.25 0.00 -11.17
C TYR A 195 -6.09 0.28 -12.40
N ASN A 196 -5.97 1.50 -12.93
CA ASN A 196 -6.60 1.89 -14.19
C ASN A 196 -5.50 1.95 -15.26
N PRO A 197 -5.31 0.86 -16.05
CA PRO A 197 -4.18 0.77 -16.96
C PRO A 197 -4.13 1.99 -17.88
N PRO A 198 -2.96 2.65 -18.03
CA PRO A 198 -2.82 3.67 -19.06
C PRO A 198 -3.22 3.09 -20.42
N PHE A 199 -3.95 3.86 -21.22
CA PHE A 199 -4.52 3.36 -22.49
C PHE A 199 -3.45 2.78 -23.44
N MET A 200 -2.19 3.23 -23.32
CA MET A 200 -1.05 2.73 -24.09
C MET A 200 -0.57 1.34 -23.64
N ASP A 201 -0.95 0.88 -22.43
CA ASP A 201 -0.54 -0.42 -21.89
C ASP A 201 -1.56 -1.52 -22.20
N SER A 202 -2.81 -1.15 -22.48
CA SER A 202 -3.93 -2.10 -22.63
C SER A 202 -4.03 -2.78 -23.99
N LYS A 203 -3.39 -2.22 -25.02
CA LYS A 203 -3.31 -2.83 -26.37
C LYS A 203 -2.02 -2.39 -27.01
N ALA A 204 -1.33 -3.35 -27.67
CA ALA A 204 -0.32 -2.98 -28.66
C ALA A 204 -0.96 -1.99 -29.64
N PRO A 205 -0.33 -0.83 -29.92
CA PRO A 205 -0.87 0.09 -30.91
C PRO A 205 -1.09 -0.69 -32.20
N THR A 206 -2.33 -0.75 -32.66
CA THR A 206 -2.63 -1.29 -33.99
C THR A 206 -1.90 -0.36 -34.97
N PRO A 207 -0.95 -0.85 -35.76
CA PRO A 207 -0.28 0.01 -36.73
C PRO A 207 -1.36 0.59 -37.62
N ALA A 208 -1.53 1.89 -37.61
CA ALA A 208 -2.37 2.57 -38.60
C ALA A 208 -1.79 2.22 -39.96
N GLN A 209 -2.55 1.50 -40.78
CA GLN A 209 -2.15 1.22 -42.15
C GLN A 209 -1.84 2.54 -42.84
N GLY A 210 -0.59 2.79 -43.14
CA GLY A 210 -0.18 3.92 -43.98
C GLY A 210 0.68 5.00 -43.32
N SER A 211 1.12 4.87 -42.08
CA SER A 211 2.07 5.85 -41.51
C SER A 211 3.52 5.51 -41.89
N PRO A 212 4.35 6.50 -42.30
CA PRO A 212 5.79 6.31 -42.51
C PRO A 212 6.44 5.78 -41.22
N ARG A 213 7.47 4.96 -41.38
CA ARG A 213 8.27 4.41 -40.25
C ARG A 213 8.54 5.49 -39.21
N MET A 214 7.88 5.39 -38.07
CA MET A 214 8.20 6.24 -36.94
C MET A 214 9.61 5.91 -36.44
N SER A 215 10.38 6.93 -36.15
CA SER A 215 11.66 6.87 -35.44
C SER A 215 11.56 6.09 -34.13
N PRO A 216 12.68 5.64 -33.55
CA PRO A 216 12.66 4.78 -32.36
C PRO A 216 11.71 5.28 -31.29
N VAL A 217 10.96 4.37 -30.69
CA VAL A 217 9.85 4.59 -29.69
C VAL A 217 10.30 5.38 -28.44
N GLU A 218 11.55 5.82 -28.38
CA GLU A 218 12.18 6.45 -27.20
C GLU A 218 11.60 7.81 -26.80
N ASP A 219 10.91 8.53 -27.70
CA ASP A 219 10.44 9.90 -27.44
C ASP A 219 8.90 10.07 -27.35
N VAL A 220 8.13 8.99 -27.44
CA VAL A 220 6.66 9.09 -27.32
C VAL A 220 6.27 9.12 -25.86
N SER A 221 5.61 10.19 -25.43
CA SER A 221 5.05 10.31 -24.09
C SER A 221 3.60 10.79 -24.17
N PHE A 222 2.78 10.40 -23.20
CA PHE A 222 1.36 10.72 -23.14
C PHE A 222 1.04 11.47 -21.84
N ASP A 223 0.20 12.48 -21.94
CA ASP A 223 -0.27 13.20 -20.75
C ASP A 223 -1.08 12.26 -19.85
N HIS A 224 -0.67 12.19 -18.60
CA HIS A 224 -1.36 11.41 -17.58
C HIS A 224 -2.42 12.26 -16.87
N LYS A 225 -3.60 11.67 -16.71
CA LYS A 225 -4.61 12.21 -15.81
C LYS A 225 -4.41 11.65 -14.42
N ASP A 226 -4.48 12.53 -13.42
CA ASP A 226 -4.47 12.12 -12.02
C ASP A 226 -5.75 11.35 -11.65
N ILE A 227 -5.82 10.88 -10.42
CA ILE A 227 -6.96 10.13 -9.91
C ILE A 227 -8.25 10.94 -9.83
N SER A 228 -8.19 12.27 -9.90
CA SER A 228 -9.35 13.16 -10.01
C SER A 228 -9.77 13.42 -11.48
N GLY A 229 -9.04 12.84 -12.43
CA GLY A 229 -9.30 13.00 -13.87
C GLY A 229 -8.70 14.27 -14.48
N ASN A 230 -7.93 15.06 -13.73
CA ASN A 230 -7.24 16.25 -14.20
C ASN A 230 -5.87 15.90 -14.80
N PHE A 231 -5.35 16.73 -15.69
CA PHE A 231 -3.99 16.55 -16.18
C PHE A 231 -2.98 16.73 -15.04
N SER A 232 -2.23 15.67 -14.73
CA SER A 232 -1.27 15.64 -13.61
C SER A 232 0.04 16.38 -13.89
N GLY A 233 0.29 16.74 -15.14
CA GLY A 233 1.59 17.21 -15.61
C GLY A 233 2.63 16.09 -15.78
N VAL A 234 2.30 14.86 -15.45
CA VAL A 234 3.17 13.69 -15.66
C VAL A 234 2.99 13.17 -17.08
N LYS A 235 4.10 12.97 -17.76
CA LYS A 235 4.15 12.36 -19.10
C LYS A 235 4.58 10.91 -18.95
N LEU A 236 3.67 10.00 -19.21
CA LEU A 236 3.93 8.56 -19.15
C LEU A 236 4.55 8.05 -20.46
N ARG A 237 5.53 7.19 -20.35
CA ARG A 237 6.06 6.44 -21.49
C ARG A 237 5.33 5.10 -21.63
N PRO A 238 5.03 4.67 -22.87
CA PRO A 238 4.40 3.40 -23.11
C PRO A 238 5.33 2.25 -22.71
N LEU A 239 4.74 1.17 -22.22
CA LEU A 239 5.45 -0.09 -22.04
C LEU A 239 5.87 -0.62 -23.42
N PRO A 240 7.16 -1.02 -23.63
CA PRO A 240 7.58 -1.62 -24.88
C PRO A 240 6.74 -2.85 -25.25
N SER A 241 6.41 -3.00 -26.54
CA SER A 241 5.52 -4.07 -27.05
C SER A 241 6.05 -5.49 -26.83
N ASP A 242 7.34 -5.62 -26.55
CA ASP A 242 7.99 -6.90 -26.27
C ASP A 242 7.65 -7.45 -24.87
N TYR A 243 7.15 -6.59 -23.97
CA TYR A 243 6.62 -7.04 -22.69
C TYR A 243 5.14 -7.42 -22.78
N PRO A 244 4.68 -8.35 -21.94
CA PRO A 244 3.24 -8.54 -21.71
C PRO A 244 2.63 -7.21 -21.19
N PRO A 245 1.36 -6.87 -21.54
CA PRO A 245 0.73 -5.67 -21.00
C PRO A 245 0.57 -5.77 -19.47
N ILE A 246 0.84 -4.68 -18.77
CA ILE A 246 0.56 -4.58 -17.32
C ILE A 246 -0.90 -4.14 -17.16
N ASP A 247 -1.77 -5.12 -17.04
CA ASP A 247 -3.22 -4.98 -16.91
C ASP A 247 -3.75 -5.70 -15.66
N HIS A 248 -5.08 -5.72 -15.50
CA HIS A 248 -5.73 -6.41 -14.38
C HIS A 248 -5.40 -7.90 -14.31
N ALA A 249 -5.28 -8.56 -15.47
CA ALA A 249 -4.99 -10.00 -15.54
C ALA A 249 -3.55 -10.29 -15.09
N LEU A 250 -2.58 -9.48 -15.54
CA LEU A 250 -1.19 -9.62 -15.14
C LEU A 250 -1.01 -9.33 -13.64
N LEU A 251 -1.61 -8.25 -13.12
CA LEU A 251 -1.54 -7.92 -11.69
C LEU A 251 -2.20 -9.00 -10.84
N ARG A 252 -3.37 -9.49 -11.25
CA ARG A 252 -3.98 -10.63 -10.56
C ARG A 252 -3.04 -11.84 -10.57
N THR A 253 -2.39 -12.14 -11.66
CA THR A 253 -1.44 -13.27 -11.78
C THR A 253 -0.24 -13.09 -10.85
N LEU A 254 0.25 -11.84 -10.68
CA LEU A 254 1.40 -11.54 -9.83
C LEU A 254 1.08 -11.67 -8.33
N PHE A 255 -0.13 -11.29 -7.91
CA PHE A 255 -0.47 -11.20 -6.48
C PHE A 255 -1.37 -12.32 -5.97
N HIS A 256 -2.13 -13.01 -6.81
CA HIS A 256 -3.13 -13.99 -6.36
C HIS A 256 -2.49 -15.30 -5.91
N ARG A 257 -2.90 -15.77 -4.73
CA ARG A 257 -2.60 -17.11 -4.20
C ARG A 257 -3.90 -17.79 -3.75
N PRO A 258 -3.94 -19.10 -3.58
CA PRO A 258 -5.13 -19.78 -3.05
C PRO A 258 -5.62 -19.24 -1.70
N TYR A 259 -4.70 -18.73 -0.90
CA TYR A 259 -4.98 -18.12 0.41
C TYR A 259 -5.07 -16.59 0.36
N PHE A 260 -4.68 -15.93 -0.75
CA PHE A 260 -4.66 -14.48 -0.93
C PHE A 260 -5.41 -14.09 -2.20
N HIS A 261 -6.72 -13.88 -2.06
CA HIS A 261 -7.58 -13.57 -3.19
C HIS A 261 -7.45 -12.10 -3.60
N VAL A 262 -7.30 -11.87 -4.90
CA VAL A 262 -7.06 -10.53 -5.44
C VAL A 262 -8.19 -10.13 -6.39
N ARG A 263 -8.83 -9.01 -6.11
CA ARG A 263 -9.67 -8.28 -7.05
C ARG A 263 -8.92 -7.05 -7.56
N VAL A 264 -9.10 -6.73 -8.83
CA VAL A 264 -8.50 -5.53 -9.43
C VAL A 264 -9.63 -4.67 -9.97
N VAL A 265 -9.63 -3.41 -9.57
CA VAL A 265 -10.64 -2.41 -9.95
C VAL A 265 -9.98 -1.17 -10.54
N ASN A 266 -10.73 -0.36 -11.31
CA ASN A 266 -10.17 0.86 -11.89
C ASN A 266 -10.04 2.02 -10.88
N ASP A 267 -10.78 1.96 -9.77
CA ASP A 267 -10.83 3.02 -8.76
C ASP A 267 -9.60 3.00 -7.84
N VAL A 268 -8.51 3.59 -8.31
CA VAL A 268 -7.25 3.73 -7.54
C VAL A 268 -7.48 4.58 -6.29
N ALA A 269 -8.23 5.67 -6.43
CA ALA A 269 -8.48 6.60 -5.34
C ALA A 269 -9.29 5.97 -4.21
N GLY A 270 -10.37 5.26 -4.54
CA GLY A 270 -11.20 4.58 -3.54
C GLY A 270 -10.43 3.51 -2.78
N VAL A 271 -9.60 2.72 -3.47
CA VAL A 271 -8.74 1.70 -2.83
C VAL A 271 -7.74 2.34 -1.85
N ALA A 272 -7.08 3.42 -2.25
CA ALA A 272 -6.11 4.12 -1.41
C ALA A 272 -6.80 4.82 -0.21
N LEU A 273 -7.91 5.52 -0.45
CA LEU A 273 -8.67 6.22 0.59
C LEU A 273 -9.30 5.26 1.59
N GLY A 274 -9.84 4.13 1.14
CA GLY A 274 -10.37 3.09 2.03
C GLY A 274 -9.34 2.69 3.08
N GLY A 275 -8.12 2.36 2.63
CA GLY A 275 -7.02 2.00 3.52
C GLY A 275 -6.53 3.11 4.44
N ALA A 276 -6.66 4.38 4.04
CA ALA A 276 -6.24 5.53 4.84
C ALA A 276 -7.29 5.92 5.88
N LEU A 277 -8.51 6.24 5.43
CA LEU A 277 -9.56 6.85 6.25
C LEU A 277 -10.16 5.89 7.29
N LYS A 278 -10.21 4.59 7.00
CA LYS A 278 -10.67 3.58 7.96
C LYS A 278 -9.96 3.65 9.32
N ASN A 279 -8.71 4.11 9.34
CA ASN A 279 -7.92 4.18 10.56
C ASN A 279 -8.47 5.23 11.55
N ILE A 280 -9.09 6.31 11.06
CA ILE A 280 -9.80 7.29 11.89
C ILE A 280 -11.02 6.60 12.54
N VAL A 281 -11.76 5.85 11.74
CA VAL A 281 -12.94 5.13 12.24
C VAL A 281 -12.56 4.05 13.25
N ALA A 282 -11.42 3.38 13.05
CA ALA A 282 -10.90 2.41 14.02
C ALA A 282 -10.52 3.04 15.36
N VAL A 283 -10.00 4.28 15.36
CA VAL A 283 -9.78 5.05 16.61
C VAL A 283 -11.11 5.34 17.29
N ALA A 284 -12.13 5.81 16.55
CA ALA A 284 -13.46 6.05 17.09
C ALA A 284 -14.08 4.79 17.69
N ALA A 285 -14.01 3.66 16.98
CA ALA A 285 -14.52 2.38 17.45
C ALA A 285 -13.83 1.92 18.76
N GLY A 286 -12.51 2.15 18.85
CA GLY A 286 -11.75 1.88 20.08
C GLY A 286 -12.18 2.75 21.24
N PHE A 287 -12.39 4.04 21.04
CA PHE A 287 -12.91 4.95 22.07
C PHE A 287 -14.26 4.50 22.60
N ILE A 288 -15.21 4.19 21.71
CA ILE A 288 -16.57 3.73 22.07
C ILE A 288 -16.54 2.41 22.85
N ASP A 289 -15.69 1.49 22.44
CA ASP A 289 -15.54 0.22 23.15
C ASP A 289 -14.87 0.41 24.53
N GLY A 290 -13.91 1.35 24.64
CA GLY A 290 -13.23 1.69 25.88
C GLY A 290 -14.15 2.25 26.98
N ILE A 291 -15.22 2.97 26.61
CA ILE A 291 -16.26 3.42 27.56
C ILE A 291 -17.34 2.37 27.83
N GLY A 292 -17.24 1.16 27.21
CA GLY A 292 -18.12 0.04 27.47
C GLY A 292 -19.51 0.10 26.82
N TRP A 293 -19.70 0.88 25.75
CA TRP A 293 -21.03 1.01 25.09
C TRP A 293 -21.42 -0.17 24.21
N GLY A 294 -20.52 -1.12 24.00
CA GLY A 294 -20.82 -2.39 23.35
C GLY A 294 -20.95 -2.32 21.81
N ASP A 295 -21.34 -3.46 21.24
CA ASP A 295 -21.28 -3.69 19.80
C ASP A 295 -22.28 -2.87 18.97
N ASN A 296 -23.46 -2.55 19.52
CA ASN A 296 -24.44 -1.72 18.79
C ASN A 296 -23.91 -0.31 18.53
N ALA A 297 -23.30 0.32 19.55
CA ALA A 297 -22.69 1.64 19.39
C ALA A 297 -21.49 1.60 18.44
N LYS A 298 -20.63 0.57 18.57
CA LYS A 298 -19.50 0.36 17.68
C LYS A 298 -19.96 0.19 16.21
N ALA A 299 -21.01 -0.59 15.97
CA ALA A 299 -21.58 -0.77 14.64
C ALA A 299 -22.13 0.56 14.05
N ALA A 300 -22.80 1.37 14.89
CA ALA A 300 -23.27 2.69 14.47
C ALA A 300 -22.13 3.61 14.05
N ILE A 301 -21.04 3.66 14.83
CA ILE A 301 -19.83 4.43 14.51
C ILE A 301 -19.19 3.96 13.20
N MET A 302 -19.07 2.65 13.01
CA MET A 302 -18.52 2.09 11.77
C MET A 302 -19.36 2.47 10.55
N ARG A 303 -20.70 2.42 10.68
CA ARG A 303 -21.61 2.85 9.61
C ARG A 303 -21.45 4.32 9.27
N VAL A 304 -21.42 5.21 10.27
CA VAL A 304 -21.21 6.65 10.06
C VAL A 304 -19.84 6.88 9.41
N GLY A 305 -18.80 6.23 9.93
CA GLY A 305 -17.45 6.32 9.38
C GLY A 305 -17.37 5.89 7.91
N LEU A 306 -18.01 4.78 7.54
CA LEU A 306 -18.07 4.33 6.15
C LEU A 306 -18.74 5.37 5.25
N LEU A 307 -19.83 6.00 5.70
CA LEU A 307 -20.51 7.05 4.95
C LEU A 307 -19.63 8.31 4.77
N GLU A 308 -18.90 8.71 5.82
CA GLU A 308 -17.96 9.82 5.72
C GLU A 308 -16.78 9.50 4.79
N MET A 309 -16.26 8.26 4.81
CA MET A 309 -15.23 7.82 3.86
C MET A 309 -15.72 7.93 2.41
N VAL A 310 -16.93 7.46 2.11
CA VAL A 310 -17.55 7.56 0.78
C VAL A 310 -17.74 9.02 0.39
N LYS A 311 -18.29 9.84 1.30
CA LYS A 311 -18.50 11.28 1.08
C LYS A 311 -17.20 11.98 0.76
N PHE A 312 -16.15 11.72 1.57
CA PHE A 312 -14.83 12.30 1.39
C PHE A 312 -14.24 11.97 0.01
N GLY A 313 -14.30 10.71 -0.38
CA GLY A 313 -13.85 10.28 -1.69
C GLY A 313 -14.57 11.03 -2.82
N LYS A 314 -15.90 11.06 -2.78
CA LYS A 314 -16.71 11.74 -3.82
C LYS A 314 -16.47 13.25 -3.87
N GLN A 315 -16.33 13.89 -2.72
CA GLN A 315 -16.20 15.36 -2.67
C GLN A 315 -14.83 15.82 -3.16
N PHE A 316 -13.76 15.12 -2.79
CA PHE A 316 -12.40 15.60 -3.06
C PHE A 316 -11.66 14.88 -4.18
N PHE A 317 -12.13 13.68 -4.58
CA PHE A 317 -11.53 12.90 -5.67
C PHE A 317 -12.49 12.61 -6.82
N GLY A 318 -13.73 13.09 -6.71
CA GLY A 318 -14.69 13.32 -7.78
C GLY A 318 -15.01 12.09 -8.63
N ASN A 319 -14.81 12.24 -9.94
CA ASN A 319 -15.38 11.35 -10.97
C ASN A 319 -14.76 9.95 -11.06
N THR A 320 -13.63 9.69 -10.38
CA THR A 320 -12.97 8.40 -10.41
C THR A 320 -13.39 7.47 -9.27
N ILE A 321 -14.09 8.00 -8.27
CA ILE A 321 -14.55 7.27 -7.10
C ILE A 321 -15.79 6.42 -7.41
N ASP A 322 -15.68 5.12 -7.20
CA ASP A 322 -16.81 4.21 -7.16
C ASP A 322 -17.21 3.92 -5.70
N THR A 323 -18.46 4.19 -5.35
CA THR A 323 -19.00 3.86 -4.02
C THR A 323 -18.80 2.37 -3.67
N LYS A 324 -18.86 1.49 -4.66
CA LYS A 324 -18.70 0.05 -4.49
C LYS A 324 -17.32 -0.31 -3.97
N THR A 325 -16.29 0.46 -4.29
CA THR A 325 -14.95 0.25 -3.72
C THR A 325 -14.98 0.31 -2.19
N PHE A 326 -15.78 1.20 -1.61
CA PHE A 326 -15.92 1.30 -0.15
C PHE A 326 -16.89 0.29 0.44
N THR A 327 -17.94 -0.12 -0.29
CA THR A 327 -19.04 -0.93 0.27
C THR A 327 -18.99 -2.39 -0.10
N GLU A 328 -18.25 -2.77 -1.14
CA GLU A 328 -18.22 -4.14 -1.67
C GLU A 328 -16.80 -4.74 -1.72
N GLU A 329 -15.73 -3.90 -1.72
CA GLU A 329 -14.37 -4.38 -1.86
C GLU A 329 -13.64 -4.55 -0.52
N SER A 330 -12.61 -5.40 -0.55
CA SER A 330 -11.76 -5.66 0.62
C SER A 330 -11.07 -4.39 1.14
N ALA A 331 -10.66 -3.48 0.25
CA ALA A 331 -10.05 -2.19 0.61
C ALA A 331 -11.01 -1.24 1.35
N GLY A 332 -12.31 -1.45 1.25
CA GLY A 332 -13.35 -0.67 1.91
C GLY A 332 -13.86 -1.36 3.18
N VAL A 333 -15.04 -1.94 3.06
CA VAL A 333 -15.82 -2.47 4.19
C VAL A 333 -15.10 -3.58 4.96
N ALA A 334 -14.40 -4.50 4.29
CA ALA A 334 -13.72 -5.58 4.99
C ALA A 334 -12.52 -5.08 5.81
N ASP A 335 -11.72 -4.18 5.24
CA ASP A 335 -10.57 -3.58 5.95
C ASP A 335 -11.03 -2.66 7.10
N LEU A 336 -12.20 -2.01 6.96
CA LEU A 336 -12.85 -1.26 8.03
C LEU A 336 -13.24 -2.19 9.19
N ILE A 337 -13.97 -3.28 8.91
CA ILE A 337 -14.40 -4.25 9.90
C ILE A 337 -13.20 -4.83 10.65
N THR A 338 -12.18 -5.30 9.93
CA THR A 338 -10.97 -5.88 10.53
C THR A 338 -10.25 -4.87 11.42
N SER A 339 -10.15 -3.61 10.99
CA SER A 339 -9.46 -2.56 11.75
C SER A 339 -10.21 -2.16 13.01
N CYS A 340 -11.55 -2.18 13.00
CA CYS A 340 -12.41 -1.86 14.15
C CYS A 340 -12.61 -3.04 15.10
N SER A 341 -12.15 -4.25 14.76
CA SER A 341 -12.32 -5.46 15.59
C SER A 341 -11.06 -5.80 16.41
N GLY A 342 -9.87 -5.33 16.06
CA GLY A 342 -8.65 -5.74 16.77
C GLY A 342 -7.36 -5.07 16.27
N GLY A 343 -7.44 -4.12 15.35
CA GLY A 343 -6.28 -3.39 14.83
C GLY A 343 -5.58 -2.52 15.88
N ARG A 344 -4.32 -2.12 15.61
CA ARG A 344 -3.52 -1.30 16.53
C ARG A 344 -4.21 0.02 16.93
N ASN A 345 -4.83 0.72 15.97
CA ASN A 345 -5.54 1.98 16.19
C ASN A 345 -6.70 1.78 17.18
N TYR A 346 -7.53 0.76 16.94
CA TYR A 346 -8.63 0.38 17.82
C TYR A 346 -8.13 0.04 19.23
N ARG A 347 -7.13 -0.86 19.34
CA ARG A 347 -6.61 -1.33 20.63
C ARG A 347 -6.02 -0.19 21.47
N CYS A 348 -5.20 0.68 20.87
CA CYS A 348 -4.60 1.80 21.61
C CYS A 348 -5.64 2.85 21.99
N ALA A 349 -6.62 3.12 21.14
CA ALA A 349 -7.72 4.02 21.48
C ALA A 349 -8.58 3.47 22.63
N LYS A 350 -8.90 2.18 22.63
CA LYS A 350 -9.59 1.50 23.72
C LYS A 350 -8.81 1.62 25.04
N LEU A 351 -7.53 1.27 25.03
CA LEU A 351 -6.67 1.32 26.21
C LEU A 351 -6.50 2.76 26.75
N SER A 352 -6.49 3.77 25.87
CA SER A 352 -6.38 5.17 26.31
C SER A 352 -7.57 5.58 27.17
N VAL A 353 -8.77 5.15 26.80
CA VAL A 353 -10.00 5.39 27.56
C VAL A 353 -10.01 4.56 28.84
N GLU A 354 -9.75 3.26 28.77
CA GLU A 354 -9.75 2.36 29.94
C GLU A 354 -8.74 2.77 31.02
N ARG A 355 -7.58 3.31 30.62
CA ARG A 355 -6.52 3.77 31.53
C ARG A 355 -6.61 5.26 31.88
N GLY A 356 -7.50 6.01 31.23
CA GLY A 356 -7.60 7.47 31.39
C GLY A 356 -6.33 8.22 30.99
N ALA A 357 -5.59 7.69 30.01
CA ALA A 357 -4.30 8.22 29.55
C ALA A 357 -4.38 8.72 28.10
N PRO A 358 -3.61 9.75 27.74
CA PRO A 358 -3.52 10.21 26.34
C PRO A 358 -3.08 9.05 25.42
N ILE A 359 -3.66 9.01 24.22
CA ILE A 359 -3.37 7.93 23.25
C ILE A 359 -1.89 7.89 22.85
N GLU A 360 -1.20 9.02 22.85
CA GLU A 360 0.22 9.14 22.54
C GLU A 360 1.10 8.44 23.61
N GLU A 361 0.62 8.41 24.85
CA GLU A 361 1.29 7.68 25.93
C GLU A 361 1.10 6.18 25.77
N ILE A 362 -0.11 5.74 25.45
CA ILE A 362 -0.41 4.34 25.13
C ILE A 362 0.40 3.88 23.90
N GLU A 363 0.51 4.71 22.87
CA GLU A 363 1.32 4.45 21.70
C GLU A 363 2.78 4.13 22.07
N LYS A 364 3.38 4.95 22.93
CA LYS A 364 4.77 4.73 23.39
C LYS A 364 4.93 3.43 24.16
N GLN A 365 3.95 3.07 24.98
CA GLN A 365 4.00 1.85 25.81
C GLN A 365 3.77 0.58 25.01
N GLU A 366 2.81 0.61 24.06
CA GLU A 366 2.31 -0.60 23.39
C GLU A 366 2.95 -0.87 22.02
N LEU A 367 3.60 0.12 21.38
CA LEU A 367 4.02 -0.01 19.99
C LEU A 367 5.52 0.06 19.75
N ASN A 368 6.35 0.01 20.80
CA ASN A 368 7.82 -0.01 20.67
C ASN A 368 8.35 1.08 19.71
N GLY A 369 7.84 2.31 19.84
CA GLY A 369 8.25 3.46 19.02
C GLY A 369 7.60 3.56 17.64
N GLN A 370 6.70 2.63 17.27
CA GLN A 370 5.90 2.79 16.06
C GLN A 370 4.77 3.79 16.30
N LYS A 371 4.40 4.53 15.22
CA LYS A 371 3.31 5.51 15.25
C LYS A 371 1.97 4.91 14.84
N LEU A 372 0.88 5.41 15.46
CA LEU A 372 -0.48 5.09 15.05
C LEU A 372 -0.85 5.86 13.78
N GLN A 373 -1.24 5.13 12.74
CA GLN A 373 -1.69 5.74 11.50
C GLN A 373 -3.01 6.50 11.68
N GLY A 374 -3.90 6.01 12.54
CA GLY A 374 -5.21 6.61 12.76
C GLY A 374 -5.16 7.99 13.37
N THR A 375 -4.28 8.23 14.34
CA THR A 375 -4.08 9.54 14.95
C THR A 375 -3.47 10.52 13.95
N LEU A 376 -2.42 10.11 13.24
CA LEU A 376 -1.79 10.94 12.21
C LEU A 376 -2.80 11.32 11.11
N THR A 377 -3.52 10.35 10.56
CA THR A 377 -4.52 10.59 9.51
C THR A 377 -5.66 11.49 10.02
N ALA A 378 -6.08 11.35 11.29
CA ALA A 378 -7.11 12.23 11.89
C ALA A 378 -6.66 13.69 11.92
N TYR A 379 -5.40 13.96 12.32
CA TYR A 379 -4.83 15.30 12.29
C TYR A 379 -4.70 15.86 10.87
N GLU A 380 -4.19 15.08 9.93
CA GLU A 380 -4.00 15.48 8.53
C GLU A 380 -5.34 15.77 7.84
N VAL A 381 -6.30 14.88 7.97
CA VAL A 381 -7.64 15.03 7.38
C VAL A 381 -8.35 16.23 8.00
N ASN A 382 -8.32 16.40 9.33
CA ASN A 382 -8.99 17.53 9.94
C ASN A 382 -8.33 18.87 9.57
N LYS A 383 -7.00 18.93 9.47
CA LYS A 383 -6.28 20.10 8.96
C LYS A 383 -6.76 20.49 7.55
N PHE A 384 -6.95 19.50 6.70
CA PHE A 384 -7.47 19.69 5.35
C PHE A 384 -8.93 20.18 5.37
N LEU A 385 -9.83 19.50 6.11
CA LEU A 385 -11.25 19.88 6.23
C LEU A 385 -11.43 21.30 6.77
N LYS A 386 -10.60 21.72 7.72
CA LYS A 386 -10.57 23.11 8.23
C LYS A 386 -10.20 24.12 7.16
N LYS A 387 -9.17 23.81 6.38
CA LYS A 387 -8.74 24.66 5.27
C LYS A 387 -9.85 24.84 4.24
N GLU A 388 -10.58 23.77 3.94
CA GLU A 388 -11.71 23.79 3.02
C GLU A 388 -13.01 24.37 3.64
N GLY A 389 -13.05 24.60 4.94
CA GLY A 389 -14.22 25.14 5.65
C GLY A 389 -15.38 24.15 5.83
N VAL A 390 -15.13 22.86 5.70
CA VAL A 390 -16.15 21.80 5.65
C VAL A 390 -16.09 20.80 6.80
N GLU A 391 -15.42 21.14 7.92
CA GLU A 391 -15.35 20.26 9.11
C GLU A 391 -16.73 19.79 9.59
N HIS A 392 -17.73 20.65 9.52
CA HIS A 392 -19.10 20.36 9.95
C HIS A 392 -19.80 19.30 9.11
N GLU A 393 -19.27 19.03 7.93
CA GLU A 393 -19.78 18.01 7.03
C GLU A 393 -19.23 16.61 7.32
N TYR A 394 -18.22 16.53 8.19
CA TYR A 394 -17.53 15.28 8.58
C TYR A 394 -17.52 15.15 10.11
N PRO A 395 -18.71 14.99 10.74
CA PRO A 395 -18.82 15.05 12.17
C PRO A 395 -18.02 13.97 12.90
N LEU A 396 -17.95 12.73 12.41
CA LEU A 396 -17.16 11.69 13.06
C LEU A 396 -15.65 11.95 12.97
N PHE A 397 -15.13 12.30 11.81
CA PHE A 397 -13.70 12.61 11.66
C PHE A 397 -13.31 13.80 12.51
N THR A 398 -14.18 14.82 12.56
CA THR A 398 -13.99 16.00 13.42
C THR A 398 -14.07 15.65 14.90
N ALA A 399 -15.01 14.79 15.32
CA ALA A 399 -15.14 14.33 16.70
C ALA A 399 -13.88 13.59 17.16
N VAL A 400 -13.38 12.64 16.35
CA VAL A 400 -12.12 11.92 16.66
C VAL A 400 -10.97 12.90 16.86
N HIS A 401 -10.80 13.86 15.97
CA HIS A 401 -9.75 14.88 16.10
C HIS A 401 -9.91 15.69 17.40
N ARG A 402 -11.13 16.12 17.76
CA ARG A 402 -11.39 16.87 18.98
C ARG A 402 -11.14 16.06 20.26
N VAL A 403 -11.42 14.77 20.24
CA VAL A 403 -11.09 13.86 21.35
C VAL A 403 -9.58 13.74 21.50
N LEU A 404 -8.85 13.56 20.41
CA LEU A 404 -7.39 13.50 20.40
C LEU A 404 -6.74 14.80 20.93
N GLU A 405 -7.34 15.95 20.67
CA GLU A 405 -6.89 17.24 21.22
C GLU A 405 -7.35 17.51 22.67
N GLY A 406 -8.11 16.59 23.30
CA GLY A 406 -8.70 16.81 24.63
C GLY A 406 -9.80 17.88 24.67
N LYS A 407 -10.35 18.28 23.51
CA LYS A 407 -11.41 19.30 23.36
C LYS A 407 -12.83 18.73 23.40
N MET A 408 -12.97 17.41 23.40
CA MET A 408 -14.23 16.71 23.45
C MET A 408 -14.05 15.42 24.27
N LYS A 409 -15.06 15.06 25.05
CA LYS A 409 -15.11 13.76 25.71
C LYS A 409 -15.62 12.68 24.75
N VAL A 410 -15.21 11.45 24.97
CA VAL A 410 -15.63 10.31 24.13
C VAL A 410 -17.15 10.13 24.17
N GLU A 411 -17.77 10.36 25.33
CA GLU A 411 -19.20 10.23 25.56
C GLU A 411 -20.05 11.24 24.75
N ASP A 412 -19.43 12.33 24.28
CA ASP A 412 -20.12 13.35 23.49
C ASP A 412 -20.15 13.01 21.98
N ILE A 413 -19.38 12.01 21.53
CA ILE A 413 -19.30 11.64 20.11
C ILE A 413 -20.70 11.39 19.51
N PRO A 414 -21.61 10.59 20.09
CA PRO A 414 -22.91 10.32 19.48
C PRO A 414 -23.77 11.56 19.24
N ARG A 415 -23.75 12.49 20.18
CA ARG A 415 -24.47 13.77 20.02
C ARG A 415 -23.88 14.65 18.95
N PHE A 416 -22.57 14.54 18.74
CA PHE A 416 -21.86 15.34 17.75
C PHE A 416 -22.05 14.85 16.32
N ILE A 417 -22.34 13.56 16.15
CA ILE A 417 -22.54 12.92 14.83
C ILE A 417 -24.04 12.84 14.42
N GLU A 418 -24.98 13.28 15.28
CA GLU A 418 -26.40 13.44 14.95
C GLU A 418 -26.61 14.65 14.04
#